data_86552f3f101ea9692df7ce2e92dc5b1b
#
_entry.id   86552f3f101ea9692df7ce2e92dc5b1b
#
_cell.length_a   1.000
_cell.length_b   1.000
_cell.length_c   1.000
_cell.angle_alpha   90.00
_cell.angle_beta   90.00
_cell.angle_gamma   90.00
#
_symmetry.space_group_name_H-M   'P 1'
#
loop_
_entity.id
_entity.type
_entity.pdbx_description
1 polymer ?
#
loop_
_entity_poly.entity_id
_entity_poly.type
_entity_poly.pdbx_seq_one_letter_code
_entity_poly.pdbx_strand_id
1 'polypeptide(L)'
;AKSAKAPPRNWRAASALPRAKANRPLEGVKLALDPGHIGGDWALLEGRSFQRGKDTPVREGEMTLLVAKLVAPKLRALGAEVSFVRDANVPASPFTVDALRPAARKEMQILGIAASRENYDGVHDPQKGDTVQWQAERLFYRVAEIHERARRVREKIRPDLTVCIHFNGTDWRDPENPDFAEKEDLHVMVNGCFSADELRFDDQRFEMLLRLLTRSHSEELAAAAPMAKALAAATGLPPFTYFGGNAVRAGSDKYVWARNLLANRIFECPVVYLEPYCMNTELTYARIQAGDYEGEREVAGKMRRSIFREYADGIVAGLRDHYRTTRRAKK
;
A
#
# COMPACT_ATOMS: atom_id res chain seq x y z
N ALA A 1 18.85 2.44 37.63
CA ALA A 1 18.84 2.92 36.23
C ALA A 1 17.50 3.65 35.99
N LYS A 2 17.50 4.94 35.66
CA LYS A 2 16.30 5.64 35.24
C LYS A 2 15.83 4.93 33.95
N SER A 3 14.60 4.41 33.91
CA SER A 3 14.06 3.79 32.71
C SER A 3 14.12 4.82 31.57
N ALA A 4 14.80 4.49 30.49
CA ALA A 4 14.82 5.34 29.32
C ALA A 4 13.36 5.53 28.86
N LYS A 5 12.92 6.79 28.79
CA LYS A 5 11.57 7.09 28.28
C LYS A 5 11.51 6.65 26.81
N ALA A 6 10.45 5.95 26.44
CA ALA A 6 10.18 5.64 25.04
C ALA A 6 10.16 6.96 24.23
N PRO A 7 10.61 6.94 22.96
CA PRO A 7 10.55 8.11 22.11
C PRO A 7 9.11 8.62 21.98
N PRO A 8 8.91 9.94 21.82
CA PRO A 8 7.57 10.50 21.67
C PRO A 8 6.89 9.91 20.43
N ARG A 9 5.61 9.57 20.56
CA ARG A 9 4.78 9.11 19.47
C ARG A 9 4.05 10.29 18.84
N ASN A 10 4.02 10.34 17.53
CA ASN A 10 3.22 11.32 16.78
C ASN A 10 1.78 10.81 16.48
N TRP A 11 1.42 9.66 17.04
CA TRP A 11 0.14 8.97 16.85
C TRP A 11 -0.40 8.47 18.20
N ARG A 12 -1.71 8.21 18.27
CA ARG A 12 -2.39 7.73 19.46
C ARG A 12 -2.82 6.28 19.26
N ALA A 13 -2.58 5.45 20.27
CA ALA A 13 -3.12 4.09 20.29
C ALA A 13 -4.65 4.11 20.28
N ALA A 14 -5.29 3.16 19.62
CA ALA A 14 -6.75 3.08 19.56
C ALA A 14 -7.37 3.00 20.97
N SER A 15 -6.71 2.31 21.92
CA SER A 15 -7.10 2.21 23.32
C SER A 15 -6.97 3.53 24.10
N ALA A 16 -6.16 4.48 23.66
CA ALA A 16 -5.98 5.79 24.27
C ALA A 16 -7.01 6.83 23.80
N LEU A 17 -7.76 6.52 22.75
CA LEU A 17 -8.81 7.39 22.24
C LEU A 17 -10.03 7.38 23.16
N PRO A 18 -10.75 8.53 23.32
CA PRO A 18 -11.99 8.57 24.09
C PRO A 18 -13.04 7.59 23.56
N ARG A 19 -13.96 7.17 24.42
CA ARG A 19 -15.12 6.38 23.98
C ARG A 19 -15.89 7.12 22.89
N ALA A 20 -16.26 6.42 21.82
CA ALA A 20 -17.06 6.96 20.75
C ALA A 20 -18.55 6.59 20.91
N LYS A 21 -19.41 7.39 20.29
CA LYS A 21 -20.84 7.06 20.16
C LYS A 21 -21.01 5.84 19.26
N ALA A 22 -22.06 5.04 19.51
CA ALA A 22 -22.28 3.80 18.75
C ALA A 22 -22.44 4.02 17.24
N ASN A 23 -23.07 5.15 16.85
CA ASN A 23 -23.28 5.54 15.46
C ASN A 23 -22.05 6.29 14.84
N ARG A 24 -21.07 6.69 15.65
CA ARG A 24 -19.85 7.37 15.21
C ARG A 24 -18.59 6.71 15.82
N PRO A 25 -18.33 5.44 15.52
CA PRO A 25 -17.28 4.66 16.18
C PRO A 25 -15.85 5.18 15.89
N LEU A 26 -15.68 5.97 14.84
CA LEU A 26 -14.39 6.58 14.45
C LEU A 26 -14.26 8.05 14.88
N GLU A 27 -15.14 8.56 15.74
CA GLU A 27 -15.10 9.95 16.17
C GLU A 27 -13.74 10.31 16.80
N GLY A 28 -13.10 11.35 16.25
CA GLY A 28 -11.79 11.83 16.68
C GLY A 28 -10.60 10.95 16.30
N VAL A 29 -10.78 9.91 15.48
CA VAL A 29 -9.70 9.12 14.88
C VAL A 29 -9.14 9.87 13.68
N LYS A 30 -7.81 10.00 13.59
CA LYS A 30 -7.11 10.56 12.44
C LYS A 30 -6.60 9.43 11.55
N LEU A 31 -7.07 9.37 10.32
CA LEU A 31 -6.68 8.35 9.35
C LEU A 31 -5.99 9.01 8.15
N ALA A 32 -4.88 8.42 7.73
CA ALA A 32 -4.29 8.71 6.43
C ALA A 32 -4.64 7.58 5.45
N LEU A 33 -5.14 7.93 4.28
CA LEU A 33 -5.28 7.02 3.15
C LEU A 33 -4.12 7.27 2.20
N ASP A 34 -3.31 6.25 1.96
CA ASP A 34 -2.20 6.27 1.02
C ASP A 34 -2.55 5.40 -0.20
N PRO A 35 -3.13 5.99 -1.25
CA PRO A 35 -3.32 5.28 -2.52
C PRO A 35 -1.98 4.89 -3.10
N GLY A 36 -1.72 3.60 -3.24
CA GLY A 36 -0.47 3.07 -3.77
C GLY A 36 -0.20 3.56 -5.19
N HIS A 37 1.06 3.59 -5.57
CA HIS A 37 1.54 4.06 -6.87
C HIS A 37 1.13 5.50 -7.20
N ILE A 38 1.49 5.98 -8.40
CA ILE A 38 1.19 7.37 -8.81
C ILE A 38 -0.03 7.41 -9.73
N GLY A 39 -0.06 6.48 -10.72
CA GLY A 39 -1.11 6.44 -11.74
C GLY A 39 -0.88 7.44 -12.88
N GLY A 40 -1.87 7.60 -13.77
CA GLY A 40 -1.75 8.42 -14.95
C GLY A 40 -0.61 7.97 -15.85
N ASP A 41 0.09 8.90 -16.46
CA ASP A 41 1.23 8.63 -17.34
C ASP A 41 2.45 8.05 -16.61
N TRP A 42 2.49 8.17 -15.28
CA TRP A 42 3.54 7.61 -14.44
C TRP A 42 3.44 6.08 -14.25
N ALA A 43 2.28 5.50 -14.49
CA ALA A 43 2.03 4.09 -14.26
C ALA A 43 2.91 3.16 -15.11
N LEU A 44 3.26 3.58 -16.34
CA LEU A 44 4.20 2.85 -17.20
C LEU A 44 5.62 2.89 -16.64
N LEU A 45 6.07 4.06 -16.18
CA LEU A 45 7.38 4.24 -15.56
C LEU A 45 7.52 3.38 -14.29
N GLU A 46 6.46 3.29 -13.48
CA GLU A 46 6.43 2.45 -12.28
C GLU A 46 6.38 0.95 -12.59
N GLY A 47 6.12 0.54 -13.83
CA GLY A 47 5.83 -0.83 -14.19
C GLY A 47 4.51 -1.32 -13.55
N ARG A 48 3.53 -0.39 -13.41
CA ARG A 48 2.22 -0.64 -12.79
C ARG A 48 1.07 -0.29 -13.72
N SER A 49 1.29 -0.57 -15.00
CA SER A 49 0.30 -0.44 -16.06
C SER A 49 0.44 -1.55 -17.06
N PHE A 50 -0.69 -2.04 -17.54
CA PHE A 50 -0.77 -2.94 -18.70
C PHE A 50 -2.08 -2.69 -19.44
N GLN A 51 -2.11 -3.09 -20.70
CA GLN A 51 -3.28 -2.94 -21.56
C GLN A 51 -3.42 -4.17 -22.46
N ARG A 52 -4.62 -4.62 -22.69
CA ARG A 52 -4.91 -5.71 -23.60
C ARG A 52 -5.67 -5.18 -24.84
N GLY A 53 -5.00 -5.18 -25.98
CA GLY A 53 -5.59 -4.71 -27.22
C GLY A 53 -6.07 -3.26 -27.13
N LYS A 54 -7.39 -3.06 -27.31
CA LYS A 54 -8.04 -1.72 -27.26
C LYS A 54 -8.77 -1.44 -25.95
N ASP A 55 -8.66 -2.32 -24.96
CA ASP A 55 -9.31 -2.15 -23.67
C ASP A 55 -8.74 -0.95 -22.89
N THR A 56 -9.46 -0.49 -21.88
CA THR A 56 -8.97 0.59 -21.02
C THR A 56 -7.69 0.12 -20.30
N PRO A 57 -6.60 0.90 -20.32
CA PRO A 57 -5.38 0.55 -19.60
C PRO A 57 -5.66 0.31 -18.12
N VAL A 58 -5.15 -0.78 -17.56
CA VAL A 58 -5.15 -1.04 -16.12
C VAL A 58 -3.97 -0.27 -15.53
N ARG A 59 -4.24 0.64 -14.61
CA ARG A 59 -3.24 1.47 -13.94
C ARG A 59 -3.49 1.45 -12.44
N GLU A 60 -2.63 0.75 -11.71
CA GLU A 60 -2.85 0.53 -10.26
C GLU A 60 -3.05 1.81 -9.48
N GLY A 61 -2.23 2.85 -9.73
CA GLY A 61 -2.32 4.11 -9.01
C GLY A 61 -3.64 4.87 -9.21
N GLU A 62 -4.31 4.72 -10.36
CA GLU A 62 -5.64 5.28 -10.61
C GLU A 62 -6.71 4.51 -9.82
N MET A 63 -6.62 3.20 -9.81
CA MET A 63 -7.58 2.33 -9.12
C MET A 63 -7.51 2.50 -7.61
N THR A 64 -6.32 2.57 -7.04
CA THR A 64 -6.12 2.78 -5.60
C THR A 64 -6.62 4.15 -5.15
N LEU A 65 -6.44 5.19 -5.98
CA LEU A 65 -7.00 6.51 -5.72
C LEU A 65 -8.53 6.51 -5.78
N LEU A 66 -9.13 5.80 -6.73
CA LEU A 66 -10.57 5.62 -6.81
C LEU A 66 -11.12 4.94 -5.54
N VAL A 67 -10.51 3.84 -5.12
CA VAL A 67 -10.90 3.16 -3.87
C VAL A 67 -10.79 4.11 -2.67
N ALA A 68 -9.69 4.84 -2.52
CA ALA A 68 -9.52 5.80 -1.44
C ALA A 68 -10.61 6.90 -1.45
N LYS A 69 -10.99 7.39 -2.63
CA LYS A 69 -12.08 8.37 -2.80
C LYS A 69 -13.45 7.79 -2.42
N LEU A 70 -13.70 6.50 -2.63
CA LEU A 70 -14.91 5.81 -2.19
C LEU A 70 -14.91 5.55 -0.67
N VAL A 71 -13.76 5.28 -0.07
CA VAL A 71 -13.57 5.03 1.37
C VAL A 71 -13.76 6.29 2.20
N ALA A 72 -13.14 7.41 1.80
CA ALA A 72 -13.04 8.61 2.62
C ALA A 72 -14.39 9.18 3.10
N PRO A 73 -15.43 9.35 2.26
CA PRO A 73 -16.73 9.88 2.73
C PRO A 73 -17.40 8.94 3.74
N LYS A 74 -17.26 7.61 3.56
CA LYS A 74 -17.85 6.62 4.47
C LYS A 74 -17.17 6.66 5.85
N LEU A 75 -15.85 6.80 5.90
CA LEU A 75 -15.11 6.95 7.18
C LEU A 75 -15.44 8.27 7.87
N ARG A 76 -15.56 9.37 7.12
CA ARG A 76 -15.97 10.67 7.66
C ARG A 76 -17.39 10.62 8.24
N ALA A 77 -18.32 9.93 7.60
CA ALA A 77 -19.67 9.70 8.13
C ALA A 77 -19.65 8.91 9.46
N LEU A 78 -18.68 8.01 9.64
CA LEU A 78 -18.42 7.30 10.90
C LEU A 78 -17.66 8.13 11.94
N GLY A 79 -17.29 9.38 11.63
CA GLY A 79 -16.69 10.35 12.54
C GLY A 79 -15.16 10.52 12.43
N ALA A 80 -14.49 9.85 11.49
CA ALA A 80 -13.06 9.99 11.32
C ALA A 80 -12.66 11.32 10.68
N GLU A 81 -11.47 11.82 11.06
CA GLU A 81 -10.71 12.81 10.29
C GLU A 81 -9.91 12.06 9.24
N VAL A 82 -10.19 12.27 7.96
CA VAL A 82 -9.54 11.53 6.87
C VAL A 82 -8.75 12.47 5.99
N SER A 83 -7.46 12.19 5.88
CA SER A 83 -6.52 12.88 4.98
C SER A 83 -5.99 11.91 3.92
N PHE A 84 -5.71 12.45 2.74
CA PHE A 84 -5.04 11.72 1.68
C PHE A 84 -3.54 12.01 1.71
N VAL A 85 -2.72 10.97 1.56
CA VAL A 85 -1.28 11.14 1.33
C VAL A 85 -1.02 11.61 -0.09
N ARG A 86 -1.83 11.09 -1.04
CA ARG A 86 -1.92 11.49 -2.44
C ARG A 86 -3.39 11.56 -2.86
N ASP A 87 -3.84 12.64 -3.48
CA ASP A 87 -5.24 12.90 -3.87
C ASP A 87 -5.46 13.08 -5.39
N ALA A 88 -4.38 13.01 -6.16
CA ALA A 88 -4.38 13.10 -7.62
C ALA A 88 -3.38 12.11 -8.24
N ASN A 89 -3.49 11.86 -9.56
CA ASN A 89 -2.56 10.99 -10.30
C ASN A 89 -1.29 11.77 -10.71
N VAL A 90 -0.66 12.39 -9.71
CA VAL A 90 0.60 13.12 -9.84
C VAL A 90 1.55 12.72 -8.72
N PRO A 91 2.86 12.79 -8.93
CA PRO A 91 3.83 12.47 -7.89
C PRO A 91 3.69 13.37 -6.66
N ALA A 92 3.92 12.79 -5.48
CA ALA A 92 4.10 13.56 -4.27
C ALA A 92 5.48 14.21 -4.23
N SER A 93 6.47 13.52 -4.79
CA SER A 93 7.87 13.95 -4.84
C SER A 93 8.04 15.23 -5.67
N PRO A 94 8.84 16.21 -5.19
CA PRO A 94 9.22 17.38 -5.96
C PRO A 94 10.35 17.10 -6.97
N PHE A 95 10.99 15.96 -6.89
CA PHE A 95 12.06 15.59 -7.82
C PHE A 95 11.50 15.16 -9.18
N THR A 96 12.35 15.29 -10.21
CA THR A 96 12.12 14.69 -11.53
C THR A 96 13.05 13.50 -11.71
N VAL A 97 12.74 12.62 -12.65
CA VAL A 97 13.63 11.49 -13.00
C VAL A 97 15.02 11.99 -13.42
N ASP A 98 15.08 13.03 -14.24
CA ASP A 98 16.34 13.57 -14.71
C ASP A 98 17.20 14.17 -13.59
N ALA A 99 16.60 14.79 -12.58
CA ALA A 99 17.31 15.28 -11.41
C ALA A 99 17.98 14.15 -10.59
N LEU A 100 17.50 12.92 -10.74
CA LEU A 100 18.03 11.75 -10.02
C LEU A 100 19.09 10.96 -10.81
N ARG A 101 19.35 11.28 -12.08
CA ARG A 101 20.39 10.60 -12.88
C ARG A 101 21.79 10.62 -12.26
N PRO A 102 22.28 11.71 -11.65
CA PRO A 102 23.58 11.68 -10.95
C PRO A 102 23.60 10.68 -9.78
N ALA A 103 22.51 10.60 -9.01
CA ALA A 103 22.38 9.62 -7.93
C ALA A 103 22.29 8.19 -8.46
N ALA A 104 21.58 7.98 -9.57
CA ALA A 104 21.49 6.68 -10.24
C ALA A 104 22.86 6.16 -10.69
N ARG A 105 23.69 7.00 -11.33
CA ARG A 105 25.06 6.62 -11.71
C ARG A 105 25.91 6.23 -10.49
N LYS A 106 25.80 6.99 -9.40
CA LYS A 106 26.53 6.68 -8.17
C LYS A 106 26.07 5.34 -7.56
N GLU A 107 24.76 5.08 -7.53
CA GLU A 107 24.22 3.81 -7.04
C GLU A 107 24.69 2.63 -7.90
N MET A 108 24.62 2.76 -9.24
CA MET A 108 25.13 1.73 -10.16
C MET A 108 26.62 1.44 -9.92
N GLN A 109 27.43 2.47 -9.72
CA GLN A 109 28.85 2.33 -9.39
C GLN A 109 29.07 1.56 -8.08
N ILE A 110 28.30 1.88 -7.02
CA ILE A 110 28.37 1.20 -5.71
C ILE A 110 27.97 -0.28 -5.84
N LEU A 111 26.96 -0.58 -6.66
CA LEU A 111 26.47 -1.94 -6.90
C LEU A 111 27.30 -2.73 -7.90
N GLY A 112 28.33 -2.13 -8.50
CA GLY A 112 29.16 -2.75 -9.53
C GLY A 112 28.42 -3.00 -10.84
N ILE A 113 27.32 -2.28 -11.09
CA ILE A 113 26.55 -2.36 -12.34
C ILE A 113 27.22 -1.46 -13.38
N ALA A 114 27.76 -2.05 -14.44
CA ALA A 114 28.25 -1.27 -15.57
C ALA A 114 27.08 -0.65 -16.33
N ALA A 115 27.04 0.70 -16.38
CA ALA A 115 26.02 1.39 -17.18
C ALA A 115 26.24 1.07 -18.66
N SER A 116 25.29 0.39 -19.31
CA SER A 116 25.37 0.07 -20.73
C SER A 116 25.21 1.33 -21.58
N ARG A 117 24.29 2.20 -21.18
CA ARG A 117 23.97 3.47 -21.85
C ARG A 117 23.12 4.39 -20.96
N GLU A 118 22.91 5.62 -21.42
CA GLU A 118 22.12 6.61 -20.68
C GLU A 118 20.63 6.30 -20.65
N ASN A 119 20.05 5.88 -21.78
CA ASN A 119 18.62 5.65 -21.92
C ASN A 119 18.36 4.25 -22.48
N TYR A 120 17.20 3.69 -22.14
CA TYR A 120 16.70 2.47 -22.78
C TYR A 120 15.83 2.81 -24.01
N ASP A 121 15.66 1.82 -24.88
CA ASP A 121 14.89 1.95 -26.14
C ASP A 121 13.56 1.21 -26.03
N GLY A 122 12.58 1.89 -25.42
CA GLY A 122 11.25 1.33 -25.22
C GLY A 122 11.12 0.27 -24.13
N VAL A 123 9.89 -0.23 -23.94
CA VAL A 123 9.54 -1.15 -22.84
C VAL A 123 10.13 -2.54 -23.00
N HIS A 124 10.41 -2.96 -24.24
CA HIS A 124 10.95 -4.29 -24.57
C HIS A 124 12.50 -4.33 -24.68
N ASP A 125 13.17 -3.24 -24.34
CA ASP A 125 14.63 -3.20 -24.36
C ASP A 125 15.25 -4.22 -23.40
N PRO A 126 15.97 -5.25 -23.88
CA PRO A 126 16.51 -6.31 -23.03
C PRO A 126 17.60 -5.79 -22.07
N GLN A 127 18.21 -4.63 -22.35
CA GLN A 127 19.21 -3.99 -21.51
C GLN A 127 18.64 -2.83 -20.68
N LYS A 128 17.32 -2.67 -20.63
CA LYS A 128 16.66 -1.60 -19.87
C LYS A 128 17.20 -1.48 -18.44
N GLY A 129 17.38 -2.61 -17.74
CA GLY A 129 17.84 -2.67 -16.36
C GLY A 129 19.24 -2.08 -16.12
N ASP A 130 20.08 -2.03 -17.15
CA ASP A 130 21.47 -1.57 -17.07
C ASP A 130 21.64 -0.12 -17.55
N THR A 131 20.55 0.62 -17.67
CA THR A 131 20.57 2.02 -18.11
C THR A 131 20.45 2.98 -16.94
N VAL A 132 21.07 4.17 -17.09
CA VAL A 132 20.99 5.24 -16.10
C VAL A 132 19.54 5.73 -15.94
N GLN A 133 18.78 5.80 -17.04
CA GLN A 133 17.38 6.19 -17.02
C GLN A 133 16.57 5.26 -16.13
N TRP A 134 16.65 3.96 -16.30
CA TRP A 134 15.87 3.00 -15.52
C TRP A 134 16.20 3.04 -14.03
N GLN A 135 17.47 3.20 -13.68
CA GLN A 135 17.89 3.37 -12.29
C GLN A 135 17.36 4.69 -11.69
N ALA A 136 17.37 5.79 -12.47
CA ALA A 136 16.81 7.05 -12.03
C ALA A 136 15.29 6.99 -11.84
N GLU A 137 14.57 6.29 -12.71
CA GLU A 137 13.14 6.01 -12.58
C GLU A 137 12.86 5.22 -11.29
N ARG A 138 13.63 4.17 -11.01
CA ARG A 138 13.51 3.40 -9.76
C ARG A 138 13.76 4.25 -8.52
N LEU A 139 14.81 5.08 -8.52
CA LEU A 139 15.05 6.02 -7.43
C LEU A 139 13.89 7.01 -7.27
N PHE A 140 13.29 7.44 -8.37
CA PHE A 140 12.16 8.34 -8.35
C PHE A 140 10.94 7.71 -7.67
N TYR A 141 10.41 6.61 -8.20
CA TYR A 141 9.14 6.09 -7.69
C TYR A 141 9.27 5.18 -6.46
N ARG A 142 10.40 4.49 -6.26
CA ARG A 142 10.60 3.61 -5.10
C ARG A 142 11.20 4.30 -3.88
N VAL A 143 11.92 5.39 -4.09
CA VAL A 143 12.62 6.07 -3.00
C VAL A 143 12.08 7.48 -2.81
N ALA A 144 12.29 8.38 -3.74
CA ALA A 144 11.95 9.80 -3.58
C ALA A 144 10.44 10.02 -3.34
N GLU A 145 9.59 9.33 -4.09
CA GLU A 145 8.13 9.38 -3.94
C GLU A 145 7.70 8.89 -2.55
N ILE A 146 8.21 7.75 -2.10
CA ILE A 146 7.83 7.16 -0.80
C ILE A 146 8.35 8.01 0.36
N HIS A 147 9.56 8.58 0.27
CA HIS A 147 10.10 9.50 1.28
C HIS A 147 9.27 10.78 1.38
N GLU A 148 8.81 11.35 0.27
CA GLU A 148 7.94 12.55 0.33
C GLU A 148 6.56 12.20 0.91
N ARG A 149 5.98 11.05 0.58
CA ARG A 149 4.77 10.55 1.24
C ARG A 149 4.97 10.40 2.74
N ALA A 150 6.10 9.81 3.16
CA ALA A 150 6.45 9.68 4.56
C ALA A 150 6.57 11.05 5.25
N ARG A 151 7.20 12.03 4.59
CA ARG A 151 7.28 13.40 5.11
C ARG A 151 5.89 14.02 5.30
N ARG A 152 4.97 13.86 4.34
CA ARG A 152 3.58 14.33 4.48
C ARG A 152 2.88 13.66 5.66
N VAL A 153 3.04 12.35 5.83
CA VAL A 153 2.44 11.59 6.94
C VAL A 153 2.98 12.10 8.28
N ARG A 154 4.30 12.20 8.44
CA ARG A 154 4.95 12.57 9.69
C ARG A 154 4.74 14.03 10.10
N GLU A 155 4.86 14.94 9.14
CA GLU A 155 4.91 16.38 9.44
C GLU A 155 3.55 17.06 9.32
N LYS A 156 2.76 16.68 8.32
CA LYS A 156 1.50 17.36 8.01
C LYS A 156 0.28 16.64 8.55
N ILE A 157 0.14 15.33 8.29
CA ILE A 157 -1.08 14.58 8.59
C ILE A 157 -1.08 14.11 10.05
N ARG A 158 -0.01 13.49 10.51
CA ARG A 158 0.15 12.90 11.87
C ARG A 158 -1.04 12.02 12.25
N PRO A 159 -1.30 10.95 11.48
CA PRO A 159 -2.45 10.09 11.68
C PRO A 159 -2.26 9.14 12.85
N ASP A 160 -3.37 8.62 13.37
CA ASP A 160 -3.34 7.50 14.33
C ASP A 160 -3.06 6.16 13.63
N LEU A 161 -3.49 6.05 12.35
CA LEU A 161 -3.27 4.89 11.49
C LEU A 161 -3.20 5.33 10.03
N THR A 162 -2.25 4.80 9.28
CA THR A 162 -2.20 4.90 7.82
C THR A 162 -2.66 3.60 7.19
N VAL A 163 -3.51 3.70 6.17
CA VAL A 163 -3.97 2.59 5.34
C VAL A 163 -3.39 2.76 3.95
N CYS A 164 -2.44 1.90 3.57
CA CYS A 164 -1.92 1.82 2.22
C CYS A 164 -2.83 0.91 1.39
N ILE A 165 -3.35 1.45 0.30
CA ILE A 165 -4.33 0.78 -0.57
C ILE A 165 -3.64 0.38 -1.85
N HIS A 166 -3.56 -0.91 -2.11
CA HIS A 166 -2.95 -1.50 -3.30
C HIS A 166 -3.86 -2.56 -3.93
N PHE A 167 -3.49 -2.98 -5.11
CA PHE A 167 -3.98 -4.20 -5.73
C PHE A 167 -2.80 -5.14 -5.96
N ASN A 168 -2.99 -6.45 -5.75
CA ASN A 168 -1.98 -7.42 -6.08
C ASN A 168 -1.84 -7.58 -7.61
N GLY A 169 -0.72 -8.12 -8.04
CA GLY A 169 -0.45 -8.47 -9.43
C GLY A 169 0.71 -9.43 -9.52
N THR A 170 0.63 -10.37 -10.44
CA THR A 170 1.78 -11.19 -10.81
C THR A 170 2.50 -10.54 -12.00
N ASP A 171 3.71 -11.02 -12.29
CA ASP A 171 4.42 -10.59 -13.49
C ASP A 171 3.58 -10.92 -14.74
N TRP A 172 3.16 -9.89 -15.47
CA TRP A 172 2.41 -10.02 -16.72
C TRP A 172 3.31 -10.05 -17.96
N ARG A 173 4.63 -10.11 -17.77
CA ARG A 173 5.69 -10.18 -18.78
C ARG A 173 5.67 -9.05 -19.80
N ASP A 174 4.60 -8.94 -20.57
CA ASP A 174 4.43 -7.93 -21.60
C ASP A 174 3.28 -6.98 -21.23
N PRO A 175 3.56 -5.68 -20.98
CA PRO A 175 2.52 -4.72 -20.64
C PRO A 175 1.54 -4.40 -21.79
N GLU A 176 1.89 -4.73 -23.04
CA GLU A 176 1.03 -4.55 -24.21
C GLU A 176 0.21 -5.79 -24.56
N ASN A 177 0.64 -6.95 -24.06
CA ASN A 177 -0.09 -8.22 -24.22
C ASN A 177 0.08 -9.09 -22.96
N PRO A 178 -0.56 -8.71 -21.86
CA PRO A 178 -0.33 -9.28 -20.55
C PRO A 178 -0.79 -10.73 -20.44
N ASP A 179 0.03 -11.56 -19.80
CA ASP A 179 -0.37 -12.90 -19.37
C ASP A 179 -1.37 -12.80 -18.20
N PHE A 180 -2.37 -13.69 -18.22
CA PHE A 180 -3.27 -13.83 -17.09
C PHE A 180 -2.71 -14.78 -16.03
N ALA A 181 -2.79 -14.34 -14.78
CA ALA A 181 -2.48 -15.15 -13.61
C ALA A 181 -3.62 -16.14 -13.34
N GLU A 182 -3.25 -17.31 -12.80
CA GLU A 182 -4.23 -18.35 -12.47
C GLU A 182 -4.95 -18.15 -11.13
N LYS A 183 -4.34 -17.36 -10.21
CA LYS A 183 -4.79 -17.28 -8.81
C LYS A 183 -5.16 -15.88 -8.41
N GLU A 184 -6.31 -15.79 -7.76
CA GLU A 184 -6.76 -14.64 -7.00
C GLU A 184 -6.44 -14.84 -5.53
N ASP A 185 -6.07 -13.77 -4.85
CA ASP A 185 -5.78 -13.81 -3.41
C ASP A 185 -5.91 -12.44 -2.72
N LEU A 186 -5.76 -12.48 -1.41
CA LEU A 186 -5.77 -11.32 -0.52
C LEU A 186 -4.69 -11.50 0.52
N HIS A 187 -3.89 -10.47 0.73
CA HIS A 187 -3.08 -10.35 1.94
C HIS A 187 -3.11 -8.95 2.53
N VAL A 188 -2.88 -8.89 3.82
CA VAL A 188 -2.77 -7.67 4.61
C VAL A 188 -1.38 -7.68 5.25
N MET A 189 -0.64 -6.60 5.09
CA MET A 189 0.73 -6.55 5.58
C MET A 189 0.90 -5.51 6.68
N VAL A 190 1.75 -5.85 7.65
CA VAL A 190 2.25 -4.97 8.69
C VAL A 190 3.78 -4.91 8.60
N ASN A 191 4.41 -3.95 9.29
CA ASN A 191 5.86 -3.87 9.30
C ASN A 191 6.49 -5.02 10.12
N GLY A 192 7.57 -5.59 9.60
CA GLY A 192 8.34 -6.65 10.26
C GLY A 192 9.14 -7.48 9.26
N CYS A 193 9.65 -8.62 9.70
CA CYS A 193 10.43 -9.56 8.86
C CYS A 193 11.65 -8.91 8.19
N PHE A 194 12.50 -8.26 9.00
CA PHE A 194 13.78 -7.72 8.53
C PHE A 194 14.78 -8.87 8.32
N SER A 195 15.38 -8.95 7.14
CA SER A 195 16.44 -9.91 6.85
C SER A 195 17.79 -9.46 7.45
N ALA A 196 18.73 -10.39 7.58
CA ALA A 196 20.08 -10.06 8.04
C ALA A 196 20.80 -9.08 7.09
N ASP A 197 20.55 -9.18 5.80
CA ASP A 197 21.13 -8.28 4.80
C ASP A 197 20.56 -6.86 4.88
N GLU A 198 19.25 -6.73 5.09
CA GLU A 198 18.62 -5.43 5.34
C GLU A 198 19.15 -4.77 6.62
N LEU A 199 19.41 -5.55 7.67
CA LEU A 199 19.95 -5.05 8.93
C LEU A 199 21.44 -4.67 8.88
N ARG A 200 22.12 -4.83 7.76
CA ARG A 200 23.46 -4.25 7.51
C ARG A 200 23.41 -2.74 7.30
N PHE A 201 22.27 -2.20 6.90
CA PHE A 201 22.05 -0.77 6.67
C PHE A 201 21.66 -0.06 7.95
N ASP A 202 22.34 1.04 8.29
CA ASP A 202 22.15 1.81 9.52
C ASP A 202 20.74 2.41 9.62
N ASP A 203 20.22 2.91 8.51
CA ASP A 203 18.88 3.47 8.41
C ASP A 203 17.81 2.42 8.74
N GLN A 204 17.92 1.22 8.19
CA GLN A 204 16.97 0.15 8.45
C GLN A 204 17.01 -0.33 9.91
N ARG A 205 18.21 -0.42 10.50
CA ARG A 205 18.34 -0.71 11.94
C ARG A 205 17.71 0.38 12.80
N PHE A 206 17.96 1.65 12.46
CA PHE A 206 17.39 2.78 13.20
C PHE A 206 15.85 2.75 13.13
N GLU A 207 15.29 2.57 11.95
CA GLU A 207 13.85 2.53 11.72
C GLU A 207 13.20 1.32 12.43
N MET A 208 13.81 0.15 12.38
CA MET A 208 13.38 -1.03 13.13
C MET A 208 13.34 -0.74 14.65
N LEU A 209 14.41 -0.16 15.19
CA LEU A 209 14.48 0.18 16.63
C LEU A 209 13.42 1.22 17.00
N LEU A 210 13.20 2.23 16.17
CA LEU A 210 12.16 3.24 16.39
C LEU A 210 10.78 2.59 16.47
N ARG A 211 10.46 1.66 15.58
CA ARG A 211 9.17 0.96 15.56
C ARG A 211 9.00 0.05 16.80
N LEU A 212 10.05 -0.64 17.23
CA LEU A 212 10.04 -1.44 18.45
C LEU A 212 9.80 -0.56 19.70
N LEU A 213 10.52 0.55 19.81
CA LEU A 213 10.42 1.48 20.94
C LEU A 213 9.06 2.19 21.00
N THR A 214 8.51 2.55 19.84
CA THR A 214 7.16 3.15 19.75
C THR A 214 6.03 2.15 19.84
N ARG A 215 6.31 0.84 19.73
CA ARG A 215 5.34 -0.26 19.77
C ARG A 215 4.26 -0.17 18.69
N SER A 216 4.61 0.34 17.51
CA SER A 216 3.66 0.50 16.39
C SER A 216 3.12 -0.84 15.91
N HIS A 217 3.94 -1.90 15.93
CA HIS A 217 3.54 -3.24 15.48
C HIS A 217 2.31 -3.81 16.22
N SER A 218 2.16 -3.53 17.51
CA SER A 218 0.97 -3.98 18.27
C SER A 218 -0.32 -3.32 17.76
N GLU A 219 -0.27 -2.04 17.40
CA GLU A 219 -1.42 -1.32 16.83
C GLU A 219 -1.70 -1.78 15.39
N GLU A 220 -0.66 -2.04 14.62
CA GLU A 220 -0.77 -2.58 13.26
C GLU A 220 -1.48 -3.94 13.26
N LEU A 221 -1.06 -4.88 14.09
CA LEU A 221 -1.70 -6.19 14.21
C LEU A 221 -3.15 -6.08 14.68
N ALA A 222 -3.41 -5.21 15.67
CA ALA A 222 -4.77 -5.01 16.17
C ALA A 222 -5.72 -4.45 15.11
N ALA A 223 -5.22 -3.65 14.17
CA ALA A 223 -6.00 -3.12 13.05
C ALA A 223 -6.05 -4.09 11.86
N ALA A 224 -4.95 -4.79 11.56
CA ALA A 224 -4.82 -5.67 10.39
C ALA A 224 -5.78 -6.87 10.45
N ALA A 225 -5.93 -7.53 11.60
CA ALA A 225 -6.78 -8.71 11.71
C ALA A 225 -8.27 -8.43 11.41
N PRO A 226 -8.95 -7.41 11.99
CA PRO A 226 -10.33 -7.09 11.63
C PRO A 226 -10.44 -6.59 10.17
N MET A 227 -9.44 -5.89 9.62
CA MET A 227 -9.43 -5.48 8.23
C MET A 227 -9.31 -6.68 7.29
N ALA A 228 -8.42 -7.63 7.59
CA ALA A 228 -8.27 -8.86 6.83
C ALA A 228 -9.56 -9.68 6.81
N LYS A 229 -10.20 -9.85 7.98
CA LYS A 229 -11.49 -10.54 8.11
C LYS A 229 -12.59 -9.86 7.29
N ALA A 230 -12.69 -8.55 7.37
CA ALA A 230 -13.72 -7.79 6.65
C ALA A 230 -13.50 -7.83 5.14
N LEU A 231 -12.25 -7.71 4.68
CA LEU A 231 -11.90 -7.84 3.27
C LEU A 231 -12.17 -9.26 2.75
N ALA A 232 -11.77 -10.29 3.48
CA ALA A 232 -12.05 -11.67 3.09
C ALA A 232 -13.56 -11.96 2.99
N ALA A 233 -14.35 -11.39 3.91
CA ALA A 233 -15.81 -11.52 3.85
C ALA A 233 -16.45 -10.75 2.69
N ALA A 234 -15.92 -9.56 2.36
CA ALA A 234 -16.42 -8.74 1.26
C ALA A 234 -16.06 -9.32 -0.11
N THR A 235 -14.84 -9.81 -0.27
CA THR A 235 -14.29 -10.22 -1.56
C THR A 235 -14.42 -11.71 -1.86
N GLY A 236 -14.52 -12.56 -0.82
CA GLY A 236 -14.46 -14.01 -0.94
C GLY A 236 -13.09 -14.56 -1.34
N LEU A 237 -12.05 -13.72 -1.40
CA LEU A 237 -10.71 -14.11 -1.84
C LEU A 237 -10.01 -15.03 -0.84
N PRO A 238 -9.26 -16.05 -1.33
CA PRO A 238 -8.41 -16.88 -0.47
C PRO A 238 -7.19 -16.10 0.03
N PRO A 239 -6.52 -16.58 1.09
CA PRO A 239 -5.31 -15.96 1.59
C PRO A 239 -4.13 -16.19 0.63
N PHE A 240 -3.34 -15.15 0.41
CA PHE A 240 -2.03 -15.25 -0.23
C PHE A 240 -1.06 -16.08 0.61
N THR A 241 -0.14 -16.78 -0.03
CA THR A 241 0.94 -17.52 0.64
C THR A 241 2.29 -17.11 0.08
N TYR A 242 3.14 -16.59 0.96
CA TYR A 242 4.54 -16.31 0.64
C TYR A 242 5.35 -17.59 0.71
N PHE A 243 6.22 -17.82 -0.28
CA PHE A 243 7.12 -18.97 -0.34
C PHE A 243 8.60 -18.58 -0.05
N GLY A 244 8.90 -17.29 0.02
CA GLY A 244 10.25 -16.78 0.31
C GLY A 244 10.42 -16.29 1.73
N GLY A 245 11.68 -16.02 2.13
CA GLY A 245 12.04 -15.51 3.47
C GLY A 245 11.76 -14.02 3.70
N ASN A 246 11.13 -13.33 2.74
CA ASN A 246 10.90 -11.88 2.78
C ASN A 246 9.58 -11.48 3.48
N ALA A 247 8.80 -12.44 3.94
CA ALA A 247 7.60 -12.24 4.73
C ALA A 247 7.37 -13.42 5.67
N VAL A 248 6.78 -13.15 6.84
CA VAL A 248 6.39 -14.15 7.82
C VAL A 248 4.95 -13.93 8.27
N ARG A 249 4.27 -14.97 8.70
CA ARG A 249 2.93 -14.84 9.30
C ARG A 249 2.98 -13.92 10.51
N ALA A 250 2.01 -13.02 10.62
CA ALA A 250 1.89 -12.09 11.73
C ALA A 250 0.55 -12.28 12.45
N GLY A 251 0.62 -12.57 13.74
CA GLY A 251 -0.57 -12.92 14.53
C GLY A 251 -1.17 -14.27 14.17
N SER A 252 -2.46 -14.46 14.45
CA SER A 252 -3.19 -15.72 14.23
C SER A 252 -4.02 -15.75 12.95
N ASP A 253 -4.20 -14.61 12.27
CA ASP A 253 -5.00 -14.52 11.05
C ASP A 253 -4.22 -15.00 9.83
N LYS A 254 -4.84 -15.86 9.01
CA LYS A 254 -4.18 -16.45 7.83
C LYS A 254 -3.93 -15.46 6.69
N TYR A 255 -4.50 -14.28 6.74
CA TYR A 255 -4.33 -13.21 5.72
C TYR A 255 -3.27 -12.20 6.11
N VAL A 256 -2.80 -12.19 7.41
CA VAL A 256 -1.90 -11.17 7.91
C VAL A 256 -0.45 -11.62 7.87
N TRP A 257 0.41 -10.79 7.28
CA TRP A 257 1.83 -11.04 7.10
C TRP A 257 2.66 -9.85 7.60
N ALA A 258 3.82 -10.11 8.16
CA ALA A 258 4.84 -9.10 8.41
C ALA A 258 5.82 -9.07 7.25
N ARG A 259 6.06 -7.88 6.70
CA ARG A 259 7.00 -7.65 5.62
C ARG A 259 7.68 -6.29 5.76
N ASN A 260 8.98 -6.23 5.48
CA ASN A 260 9.74 -4.99 5.49
C ASN A 260 9.55 -4.27 4.15
N LEU A 261 8.62 -3.33 4.09
CA LEU A 261 8.40 -2.43 2.96
C LEU A 261 8.84 -1.01 3.35
N LEU A 262 9.36 -0.24 2.39
CA LEU A 262 9.82 1.12 2.68
C LEU A 262 8.68 1.97 3.27
N ALA A 263 7.50 1.99 2.69
CA ALA A 263 6.36 2.78 3.16
C ALA A 263 5.97 2.42 4.60
N ASN A 264 5.77 1.12 4.92
CA ASN A 264 5.36 0.73 6.26
C ASN A 264 6.49 0.87 7.30
N ARG A 265 7.74 1.06 6.86
CA ARG A 265 8.89 1.30 7.73
C ARG A 265 9.05 2.78 8.09
N ILE A 266 9.00 3.70 7.10
CA ILE A 266 9.38 5.10 7.30
C ILE A 266 8.24 6.07 7.61
N PHE A 267 6.97 5.63 7.61
CA PHE A 267 5.85 6.51 7.93
C PHE A 267 5.76 6.90 9.40
N GLU A 268 6.48 6.19 10.28
CA GLU A 268 6.61 6.47 11.72
C GLU A 268 5.28 6.50 12.51
N CYS A 269 4.24 5.93 11.94
CA CYS A 269 2.95 5.67 12.58
C CYS A 269 2.56 4.21 12.33
N PRO A 270 1.53 3.66 12.98
CA PRO A 270 0.97 2.36 12.58
C PRO A 270 0.52 2.37 11.13
N VAL A 271 0.90 1.33 10.38
CA VAL A 271 0.57 1.18 8.95
C VAL A 271 -0.04 -0.18 8.71
N VAL A 272 -1.16 -0.22 8.01
CA VAL A 272 -1.74 -1.45 7.46
C VAL A 272 -1.74 -1.33 5.94
N TYR A 273 -1.16 -2.34 5.29
CA TYR A 273 -0.99 -2.39 3.85
C TYR A 273 -1.91 -3.44 3.27
N LEU A 274 -2.73 -3.09 2.30
CA LEU A 274 -3.79 -3.93 1.76
C LEU A 274 -3.51 -4.28 0.31
N GLU A 275 -3.55 -5.56 -0.03
CA GLU A 275 -3.40 -6.06 -1.41
C GLU A 275 -4.40 -7.18 -1.69
N PRO A 276 -5.68 -6.88 -1.90
CA PRO A 276 -6.63 -7.82 -2.46
C PRO A 276 -6.55 -7.81 -3.98
N TYR A 277 -7.06 -8.86 -4.58
CA TYR A 277 -7.20 -9.07 -6.02
C TYR A 277 -5.86 -9.10 -6.77
N CYS A 278 -5.76 -9.98 -7.73
CA CYS A 278 -4.66 -9.99 -8.68
C CYS A 278 -5.14 -9.33 -9.98
N MET A 279 -4.63 -8.12 -10.27
CA MET A 279 -5.10 -7.27 -11.38
C MET A 279 -5.12 -7.98 -12.74
N ASN A 280 -4.18 -8.88 -12.94
CA ASN A 280 -4.02 -9.66 -14.17
C ASN A 280 -4.55 -11.09 -14.06
N THR A 281 -5.58 -11.37 -13.27
CA THR A 281 -6.41 -12.57 -13.48
C THR A 281 -7.56 -12.21 -14.40
N GLU A 282 -8.09 -13.20 -15.13
CA GLU A 282 -9.15 -12.97 -16.11
C GLU A 282 -10.40 -12.34 -15.46
N LEU A 283 -10.80 -12.83 -14.29
CA LEU A 283 -11.97 -12.32 -13.58
C LEU A 283 -11.76 -10.90 -13.05
N THR A 284 -10.64 -10.64 -12.36
CA THR A 284 -10.36 -9.29 -11.84
C THR A 284 -10.18 -8.29 -12.97
N TYR A 285 -9.51 -8.68 -14.05
CA TYR A 285 -9.39 -7.85 -15.25
C TYR A 285 -10.77 -7.46 -15.81
N ALA A 286 -11.66 -8.43 -16.01
CA ALA A 286 -13.02 -8.15 -16.50
C ALA A 286 -13.79 -7.22 -15.55
N ARG A 287 -13.63 -7.37 -14.24
CA ARG A 287 -14.25 -6.49 -13.23
C ARG A 287 -13.66 -5.07 -13.23
N ILE A 288 -12.35 -4.93 -13.49
CA ILE A 288 -11.69 -3.63 -13.65
C ILE A 288 -12.20 -2.94 -14.90
N GLN A 289 -12.31 -3.66 -16.03
CA GLN A 289 -12.85 -3.12 -17.30
C GLN A 289 -14.31 -2.67 -17.17
N ALA A 290 -15.11 -3.30 -16.30
CA ALA A 290 -16.47 -2.86 -16.02
C ALA A 290 -16.56 -1.49 -15.31
N GLY A 291 -15.46 -1.00 -14.73
CA GLY A 291 -15.35 0.29 -14.05
C GLY A 291 -16.07 0.36 -12.72
N ASP A 292 -16.28 1.60 -12.22
CA ASP A 292 -17.09 1.82 -11.01
C ASP A 292 -18.57 2.01 -11.38
N TYR A 293 -19.45 1.36 -10.63
CA TYR A 293 -20.91 1.45 -10.78
C TYR A 293 -21.64 1.18 -9.46
N GLU A 294 -22.85 1.67 -9.35
CA GLU A 294 -23.75 1.38 -8.23
C GLU A 294 -24.60 0.13 -8.50
N GLY A 295 -25.02 -0.54 -7.41
CA GLY A 295 -25.78 -1.77 -7.49
C GLY A 295 -24.95 -2.95 -8.03
N GLU A 296 -25.59 -3.79 -8.82
CA GLU A 296 -24.97 -4.96 -9.45
C GLU A 296 -25.07 -4.85 -10.98
N ARG A 297 -24.05 -5.40 -11.64
CA ARG A 297 -23.96 -5.51 -13.10
C ARG A 297 -23.48 -6.91 -13.47
N GLU A 298 -23.93 -7.41 -14.58
CA GLU A 298 -23.41 -8.67 -15.11
C GLU A 298 -21.96 -8.48 -15.56
N VAL A 299 -21.04 -9.24 -14.95
CA VAL A 299 -19.61 -9.27 -15.30
C VAL A 299 -19.15 -10.71 -15.25
N ALA A 300 -18.55 -11.21 -16.34
CA ALA A 300 -18.11 -12.59 -16.49
C ALA A 300 -19.22 -13.61 -16.11
N GLY A 301 -20.43 -13.42 -16.68
CA GLY A 301 -21.58 -14.32 -16.54
C GLY A 301 -22.26 -14.34 -15.16
N LYS A 302 -21.96 -13.38 -14.27
CA LYS A 302 -22.59 -13.28 -12.93
C LYS A 302 -22.90 -11.85 -12.58
N MET A 303 -23.99 -11.63 -11.84
CA MET A 303 -24.30 -10.34 -11.22
C MET A 303 -23.28 -10.07 -10.12
N ARG A 304 -22.60 -8.91 -10.19
CA ARG A 304 -21.51 -8.52 -9.29
C ARG A 304 -21.60 -7.04 -8.97
N ARG A 305 -21.16 -6.69 -7.78
CA ARG A 305 -20.90 -5.31 -7.38
C ARG A 305 -19.59 -4.82 -8.01
N SER A 306 -19.44 -3.50 -8.16
CA SER A 306 -18.16 -2.90 -8.54
C SER A 306 -17.04 -3.39 -7.61
N ILE A 307 -15.93 -3.84 -8.19
CA ILE A 307 -14.74 -4.29 -7.45
C ILE A 307 -14.19 -3.19 -6.53
N PHE A 308 -14.24 -1.94 -6.98
CA PHE A 308 -13.76 -0.78 -6.22
C PHE A 308 -14.64 -0.50 -5.00
N ARG A 309 -15.96 -0.63 -5.14
CA ARG A 309 -16.92 -0.45 -4.03
C ARG A 309 -16.88 -1.61 -3.04
N GLU A 310 -16.71 -2.82 -3.52
CA GLU A 310 -16.53 -4.03 -2.69
C GLU A 310 -15.27 -3.90 -1.82
N TYR A 311 -14.15 -3.49 -2.42
CA TYR A 311 -12.91 -3.22 -1.70
C TYR A 311 -13.07 -2.08 -0.67
N ALA A 312 -13.67 -0.97 -1.08
CA ALA A 312 -13.92 0.18 -0.19
C ALA A 312 -14.79 -0.21 1.02
N ASP A 313 -15.85 -0.99 0.81
CA ASP A 313 -16.72 -1.46 1.89
C ASP A 313 -16.00 -2.38 2.86
N GLY A 314 -15.11 -3.26 2.37
CA GLY A 314 -14.25 -4.09 3.20
C GLY A 314 -13.32 -3.27 4.11
N ILE A 315 -12.66 -2.24 3.56
CA ILE A 315 -11.81 -1.32 4.34
C ILE A 315 -12.62 -0.62 5.44
N VAL A 316 -13.77 -0.06 5.09
CA VAL A 316 -14.63 0.67 6.05
C VAL A 316 -15.15 -0.24 7.15
N ALA A 317 -15.58 -1.45 6.81
CA ALA A 317 -16.05 -2.44 7.79
C ALA A 317 -14.93 -2.85 8.75
N GLY A 318 -13.73 -3.15 8.24
CA GLY A 318 -12.57 -3.53 9.05
C GLY A 318 -12.16 -2.45 10.03
N LEU A 319 -12.02 -1.20 9.57
CA LEU A 319 -11.70 -0.06 10.44
C LEU A 319 -12.78 0.20 11.47
N ARG A 320 -14.06 0.16 11.08
CA ARG A 320 -15.18 0.29 12.01
C ARG A 320 -15.11 -0.76 13.11
N ASP A 321 -14.89 -2.01 12.77
CA ASP A 321 -14.87 -3.13 13.70
C ASP A 321 -13.65 -3.06 14.64
N HIS A 322 -12.49 -2.66 14.12
CA HIS A 322 -11.29 -2.40 14.93
C HIS A 322 -11.55 -1.36 16.03
N TYR A 323 -12.02 -0.18 15.66
CA TYR A 323 -12.19 0.91 16.63
C TYR A 323 -13.40 0.66 17.58
N ARG A 324 -14.46 0.01 17.13
CA ARG A 324 -15.58 -0.40 18.00
C ARG A 324 -15.15 -1.38 19.08
N THR A 325 -14.30 -2.34 18.75
CA THR A 325 -13.82 -3.36 19.68
C THR A 325 -12.79 -2.79 20.65
N THR A 326 -11.79 -2.08 20.14
CA THR A 326 -10.66 -1.59 20.94
C THR A 326 -11.07 -0.48 21.90
N ARG A 327 -12.02 0.40 21.53
CA ARG A 327 -12.49 1.51 22.39
C ARG A 327 -13.53 1.10 23.42
N ARG A 328 -14.07 -0.12 23.35
CA ARG A 328 -15.01 -0.68 24.35
C ARG A 328 -14.31 -1.30 25.56
N ALA A 329 -13.06 -1.69 25.44
CA ALA A 329 -12.34 -2.49 26.41
C ALA A 329 -11.70 -1.68 27.53
N LYS A 330 -12.45 -0.81 28.22
CA LYS A 330 -12.12 -0.37 29.59
C LYS A 330 -13.34 -0.59 30.45
N LYS A 331 -13.42 -1.78 31.04
CA LYS A 331 -14.11 -1.98 32.30
C LYS A 331 -13.13 -1.69 33.43
#